data_d669e5283c5760d72e3a857af4be6f3d
#
_entry.id   d669e5283c5760d72e3a857af4be6f3d
#
_cell.length_a   1.000
_cell.length_b   1.000
_cell.length_c   1.000
_cell.angle_alpha   90.00
_cell.angle_beta   90.00
_cell.angle_gamma   90.00
#
_symmetry.space_group_name_H-M   'P 1'
#
loop_
_entity.id
_entity.type
_entity.pdbx_description
1 polymer ?
#
loop_
_entity_poly.entity_id
_entity_poly.type
_entity_poly.pdbx_seq_one_letter_code
_entity_poly.pdbx_strand_id
1 'polypeptide(L)'
;ASTSDPIEGYWTYLDRANDPSYARPGGRYTLALVSDGAGGYDILYVDGAQTLADRWKPLMLKGRLRPGIFENHYSLEWIDAEFEPVTEDIHADISQGAILTLSFPLLKTTLRFSKMPVRH
;
A
#
# COMPACT_ATOMS: atom_id res chain seq x y z
N ALA A 1 11.60 -8.81 19.00
CA ALA A 1 11.58 -9.98 18.20
C ALA A 1 12.36 -9.77 16.93
N SER A 2 13.18 -10.66 16.72
CA SER A 2 13.92 -10.64 15.51
C SER A 2 13.03 -11.07 14.37
N THR A 3 12.17 -10.22 13.94
CA THR A 3 11.46 -10.60 12.75
C THR A 3 12.41 -10.48 11.58
N SER A 4 12.42 -11.49 10.78
CA SER A 4 13.18 -11.48 9.55
C SER A 4 12.27 -11.32 8.35
N ASP A 5 11.05 -10.88 8.57
CA ASP A 5 10.11 -10.69 7.48
C ASP A 5 10.57 -9.52 6.62
N PRO A 6 11.03 -9.77 5.40
CA PRO A 6 11.56 -8.70 4.55
C PRO A 6 10.50 -7.74 4.05
N ILE A 7 9.24 -8.07 4.20
CA ILE A 7 8.14 -7.22 3.74
C ILE A 7 7.79 -6.17 4.78
N GLU A 8 7.97 -6.47 6.06
CA GLU A 8 7.73 -5.47 7.10
C GLU A 8 8.69 -4.31 6.98
N GLY A 9 8.19 -3.11 7.26
CA GLY A 9 8.98 -1.89 7.25
C GLY A 9 8.30 -0.78 6.49
N TYR A 10 9.09 0.20 6.09
CA TYR A 10 8.58 1.38 5.40
C TYR A 10 8.70 1.23 3.89
N TRP A 11 7.68 1.72 3.19
CA TRP A 11 7.60 1.67 1.74
C TRP A 11 7.29 3.08 1.25
N THR A 12 8.07 3.57 0.30
CA THR A 12 7.91 4.92 -0.22
C THR A 12 7.40 4.89 -1.65
N TYR A 13 6.62 5.90 -1.99
CA TYR A 13 6.05 6.05 -3.32
C TYR A 13 7.15 6.02 -4.38
N LEU A 14 6.94 5.21 -5.40
CA LEU A 14 7.87 5.08 -6.51
C LEU A 14 7.31 5.73 -7.77
N ASP A 15 6.16 5.26 -8.23
CA ASP A 15 5.52 5.84 -9.40
C ASP A 15 4.06 5.43 -9.50
N ARG A 16 3.40 5.98 -10.48
CA ARG A 16 1.99 5.75 -10.72
C ARG A 16 1.77 5.59 -12.22
N ALA A 17 0.96 4.59 -12.58
CA ALA A 17 0.48 4.41 -13.95
C ALA A 17 -1.04 4.49 -13.92
N ASN A 18 -1.61 5.36 -14.74
CA ASN A 18 -3.06 5.46 -14.83
C ASN A 18 -3.48 5.86 -16.23
N ASP A 19 -4.72 5.54 -16.55
CA ASP A 19 -5.31 5.96 -17.83
C ASP A 19 -5.34 7.49 -17.87
N PRO A 20 -4.91 8.11 -18.97
CA PRO A 20 -4.89 9.58 -19.06
C PRO A 20 -6.23 10.26 -18.82
N SER A 21 -7.34 9.54 -19.02
CA SER A 21 -8.67 10.09 -18.75
C SER A 21 -9.01 10.10 -17.26
N TYR A 22 -8.16 9.51 -16.41
CA TYR A 22 -8.38 9.43 -14.97
C TYR A 22 -7.27 10.17 -14.25
N ALA A 23 -7.24 11.47 -14.39
CA ALA A 23 -6.28 12.29 -13.65
C ALA A 23 -6.71 12.39 -12.19
N ARG A 24 -5.95 11.77 -11.30
CA ARG A 24 -6.26 11.79 -9.87
C ARG A 24 -5.06 12.28 -9.08
N PRO A 25 -5.27 13.24 -8.17
CA PRO A 25 -4.21 13.66 -7.26
C PRO A 25 -4.03 12.61 -6.16
N GLY A 26 -2.89 12.67 -5.49
CA GLY A 26 -2.63 11.83 -4.32
C GLY A 26 -1.96 10.51 -4.67
N GLY A 27 -1.92 9.62 -3.71
CA GLY A 27 -1.28 8.32 -3.85
C GLY A 27 0.20 8.31 -3.53
N ARG A 28 0.80 9.45 -3.31
CA ARG A 28 2.25 9.58 -3.04
C ARG A 28 2.54 9.40 -1.57
N TYR A 29 2.14 8.26 -1.05
CA TYR A 29 2.25 7.99 0.38
C TYR A 29 3.60 7.39 0.74
N THR A 30 3.98 7.55 2.00
CA THR A 30 4.88 6.64 2.67
C THR A 30 4.03 5.75 3.55
N LEU A 31 4.24 4.46 3.45
CA LEU A 31 3.44 3.45 4.13
C LEU A 31 4.33 2.59 5.01
N ALA A 32 3.76 2.05 6.07
CA ALA A 32 4.42 1.04 6.88
C ALA A 32 3.62 -0.26 6.78
N LEU A 33 4.29 -1.36 6.50
CA LEU A 33 3.67 -2.67 6.47
C LEU A 33 4.08 -3.45 7.71
N VAL A 34 3.09 -3.97 8.41
CA VAL A 34 3.30 -4.71 9.65
C VAL A 34 2.55 -6.04 9.54
N SER A 35 3.24 -7.14 9.81
CA SER A 35 2.64 -8.47 9.75
C SER A 35 1.42 -8.55 10.66
N ASP A 36 0.35 -9.16 10.18
CA ASP A 36 -0.85 -9.38 10.97
C ASP A 36 -0.81 -10.72 11.74
N GLY A 37 0.28 -11.47 11.60
CA GLY A 37 0.43 -12.78 12.25
C GLY A 37 -0.28 -13.92 11.53
N ALA A 38 -0.92 -13.66 10.40
CA ALA A 38 -1.70 -14.67 9.68
C ALA A 38 -1.30 -14.71 8.18
N GLY A 39 -0.09 -14.28 7.86
CA GLY A 39 0.41 -14.32 6.49
C GLY A 39 0.12 -13.06 5.69
N GLY A 40 -0.63 -12.12 6.24
CA GLY A 40 -0.92 -10.84 5.60
C GLY A 40 -0.24 -9.69 6.30
N TYR A 41 -0.64 -8.47 5.93
CA TYR A 41 -0.02 -7.26 6.47
C TYR A 41 -1.07 -6.17 6.64
N ASP A 42 -0.92 -5.41 7.72
CA ASP A 42 -1.62 -4.14 7.85
C ASP A 42 -0.79 -3.06 7.18
N ILE A 43 -1.45 -2.20 6.42
CA ILE A 43 -0.81 -1.06 5.78
C ILE A 43 -1.16 0.18 6.60
N LEU A 44 -0.14 0.81 7.17
CA LEU A 44 -0.33 1.97 8.02
C LEU A 44 0.14 3.22 7.29
N TYR A 45 -0.61 4.29 7.46
CA TYR A 45 -0.26 5.58 6.90
C TYR A 45 0.92 6.18 7.66
N VAL A 46 1.89 6.72 6.94
CA VAL A 46 3.00 7.46 7.55
C VAL A 46 2.89 8.93 7.18
N ASP A 47 2.91 9.24 5.88
CA ASP A 47 2.73 10.62 5.42
C ASP A 47 2.33 10.63 3.95
N GLY A 48 2.16 11.83 3.39
CA GLY A 48 1.95 12.03 1.96
C GLY A 48 0.53 12.36 1.56
N ALA A 49 -0.42 12.39 2.49
CA ALA A 49 -1.81 12.70 2.14
C ALA A 49 -1.92 14.14 1.64
N GLN A 50 -2.64 14.32 0.53
CA GLN A 50 -2.91 15.64 -0.03
C GLN A 50 -4.36 16.05 0.22
N THR A 51 -5.27 15.08 0.24
CA THR A 51 -6.67 15.31 0.59
C THR A 51 -6.85 14.98 2.05
N LEU A 52 -7.51 15.88 2.81
CA LEU A 52 -7.71 15.74 4.24
C LEU A 52 -6.40 15.48 4.99
N ALA A 53 -5.35 16.17 4.56
CA ALA A 53 -4.00 15.96 5.09
C ALA A 53 -3.91 16.18 6.60
N ASP A 54 -4.71 17.08 7.14
CA ASP A 54 -4.73 17.35 8.57
C ASP A 54 -5.46 16.26 9.37
N ARG A 55 -6.19 15.38 8.72
CA ARG A 55 -6.92 14.29 9.36
C ARG A 55 -6.17 12.97 9.32
N TRP A 56 -5.28 12.80 8.36
CA TRP A 56 -4.46 11.62 8.30
C TRP A 56 -3.29 11.75 9.26
N LYS A 57 -3.24 10.85 10.23
CA LYS A 57 -2.19 10.86 11.25
C LYS A 57 -1.29 9.65 11.08
N PRO A 58 -0.01 9.74 11.42
CA PRO A 58 0.88 8.59 11.35
C PRO A 58 0.32 7.38 12.09
N LEU A 59 0.50 6.22 11.47
CA LEU A 59 0.10 4.90 11.97
C LEU A 59 -1.40 4.64 11.93
N MET A 60 -2.19 5.49 11.27
CA MET A 60 -3.57 5.15 10.97
C MET A 60 -3.62 4.04 9.93
N LEU A 61 -4.62 3.17 10.07
CA LEU A 61 -4.79 2.08 9.11
C LEU A 61 -5.14 2.65 7.74
N LYS A 62 -4.35 2.28 6.73
CA LYS A 62 -4.57 2.69 5.34
C LYS A 62 -5.11 1.55 4.49
N GLY A 63 -4.86 0.32 4.90
CA GLY A 63 -5.33 -0.84 4.16
C GLY A 63 -4.82 -2.13 4.75
N ARG A 64 -5.11 -3.22 4.06
CA ARG A 64 -4.65 -4.56 4.47
C ARG A 64 -4.34 -5.40 3.26
N LEU A 65 -3.29 -6.19 3.39
CA LEU A 65 -2.93 -7.22 2.43
C LEU A 65 -3.27 -8.58 3.03
N ARG A 66 -4.08 -9.35 2.31
CA ARG A 66 -4.41 -10.72 2.71
C ARG A 66 -3.80 -11.68 1.72
N PRO A 67 -3.23 -12.80 2.17
CA PRO A 67 -2.60 -13.76 1.26
C PRO A 67 -3.57 -14.19 0.17
N GLY A 68 -3.10 -14.18 -1.07
CA GLY A 68 -3.84 -14.67 -2.22
C GLY A 68 -3.52 -16.14 -2.50
N ILE A 69 -3.96 -16.59 -3.66
CA ILE A 69 -3.74 -17.98 -4.09
C ILE A 69 -2.29 -18.20 -4.48
N PHE A 70 -1.68 -17.18 -5.07
CA PHE A 70 -0.30 -17.29 -5.55
C PHE A 70 0.65 -16.59 -4.61
N GLU A 71 1.87 -17.09 -4.54
CA GLU A 71 2.93 -16.47 -3.78
C GLU A 71 3.14 -15.04 -4.25
N ASN A 72 3.35 -14.12 -3.30
CA ASN A 72 3.56 -12.70 -3.54
C ASN A 72 2.35 -11.96 -4.12
N HIS A 73 1.20 -12.60 -4.18
CA HIS A 73 -0.06 -11.98 -4.57
C HIS A 73 -0.97 -11.86 -3.37
N TYR A 74 -1.61 -10.72 -3.26
CA TYR A 74 -2.46 -10.40 -2.11
C TYR A 74 -3.76 -9.79 -2.59
N SER A 75 -4.85 -10.11 -1.90
CA SER A 75 -6.04 -9.28 -2.04
C SER A 75 -5.83 -8.02 -1.21
N LEU A 76 -6.35 -6.92 -1.69
CA LEU A 76 -6.12 -5.62 -1.09
C LEU A 76 -7.43 -5.06 -0.54
N GLU A 77 -7.38 -4.55 0.67
CA GLU A 77 -8.41 -3.66 1.22
C GLU A 77 -7.72 -2.31 1.36
N TRP A 78 -8.37 -1.26 0.91
CA TRP A 78 -7.74 0.06 0.86
C TRP A 78 -8.71 1.11 1.41
N ILE A 79 -8.16 2.05 2.14
CA ILE A 79 -8.92 3.21 2.63
C ILE A 79 -8.44 4.40 1.82
N ASP A 80 -9.35 5.00 1.05
CA ASP A 80 -8.96 6.11 0.20
C ASP A 80 -8.71 7.38 1.00
N ALA A 81 -8.34 8.46 0.30
CA ALA A 81 -7.96 9.71 0.95
C ALA A 81 -9.10 10.34 1.74
N GLU A 82 -10.33 9.97 1.44
CA GLU A 82 -11.53 10.48 2.11
C GLU A 82 -12.07 9.50 3.16
N PHE A 83 -11.25 8.54 3.59
CA PHE A 83 -11.59 7.54 4.60
C PHE A 83 -12.70 6.58 4.18
N GLU A 84 -12.87 6.39 2.87
CA GLU A 84 -13.85 5.43 2.36
C GLU A 84 -13.15 4.13 1.99
N PRO A 85 -13.72 2.98 2.39
CA PRO A 85 -13.11 1.70 2.02
C PRO A 85 -13.32 1.38 0.55
N VAL A 86 -12.28 0.85 -0.08
CA VAL A 86 -12.31 0.36 -1.46
C VAL A 86 -11.88 -1.09 -1.38
N THR A 87 -12.77 -2.00 -1.78
CA THR A 87 -12.51 -3.43 -1.65
C THR A 87 -12.81 -4.23 -2.92
N GLU A 88 -13.41 -3.62 -3.95
CA GLU A 88 -13.80 -4.33 -5.16
C GLU A 88 -12.69 -4.36 -6.19
N ASP A 89 -12.33 -5.58 -6.61
CA ASP A 89 -11.40 -5.81 -7.72
C ASP A 89 -10.05 -5.12 -7.55
N ILE A 90 -9.60 -4.98 -6.30
CA ILE A 90 -8.28 -4.43 -6.05
C ILE A 90 -7.38 -5.51 -5.48
N HIS A 91 -6.11 -5.43 -5.87
CA HIS A 91 -5.14 -6.44 -5.45
C HIS A 91 -3.75 -5.83 -5.39
N ALA A 92 -2.82 -6.59 -4.84
CA ALA A 92 -1.45 -6.15 -4.68
C ALA A 92 -0.49 -7.28 -5.01
N ASP A 93 0.69 -6.91 -5.48
CA ASP A 93 1.79 -7.83 -5.73
C ASP A 93 3.05 -7.28 -5.10
N ILE A 94 3.92 -8.16 -4.64
CA ILE A 94 5.23 -7.77 -4.16
C ILE A 94 6.27 -8.48 -5.02
N SER A 95 7.07 -7.69 -5.75
CA SER A 95 8.07 -8.22 -6.66
C SER A 95 9.44 -8.16 -6.01
N GLN A 96 10.13 -9.31 -5.99
CA GLN A 96 11.51 -9.39 -5.48
C GLN A 96 11.66 -8.88 -4.05
N GLY A 97 10.56 -8.87 -3.28
CA GLY A 97 10.59 -8.37 -1.92
C GLY A 97 10.85 -6.88 -1.79
N ALA A 98 10.85 -6.13 -2.88
CA ALA A 98 11.26 -4.73 -2.87
C ALA A 98 10.28 -3.77 -3.54
N ILE A 99 9.40 -4.26 -4.40
CA ILE A 99 8.41 -3.42 -5.11
C ILE A 99 7.01 -3.89 -4.77
N LEU A 100 6.24 -3.01 -4.15
CA LEU A 100 4.83 -3.25 -3.87
C LEU A 100 4.01 -2.55 -4.94
N THR A 101 3.16 -3.29 -5.61
CA THR A 101 2.29 -2.78 -6.66
C THR A 101 0.85 -2.91 -6.19
N LEU A 102 0.14 -1.80 -6.11
CA LEU A 102 -1.29 -1.76 -5.78
C LEU A 102 -2.07 -1.49 -7.05
N SER A 103 -2.99 -2.38 -7.38
CA SER A 103 -3.75 -2.31 -8.63
C SER A 103 -5.21 -2.03 -8.34
N PHE A 104 -5.71 -0.98 -8.98
CA PHE A 104 -7.09 -0.52 -8.86
C PHE A 104 -7.72 -0.50 -10.25
N PRO A 105 -8.12 -1.67 -10.79
CA PRO A 105 -8.58 -1.75 -12.19
C PRO A 105 -9.79 -0.87 -12.50
N LEU A 106 -10.73 -0.77 -11.56
CA LEU A 106 -11.92 0.07 -11.78
C LEU A 106 -11.59 1.54 -11.87
N LEU A 107 -10.47 1.95 -11.27
CA LEU A 107 -9.98 3.33 -11.35
C LEU A 107 -8.89 3.47 -12.41
N LYS A 108 -8.55 2.39 -13.09
CA LYS A 108 -7.51 2.33 -14.12
C LYS A 108 -6.20 2.93 -13.60
N THR A 109 -5.85 2.62 -12.37
CA THR A 109 -4.71 3.18 -11.69
C THR A 109 -3.88 2.07 -11.06
N THR A 110 -2.57 2.21 -11.14
CA THR A 110 -1.61 1.34 -10.46
C THR A 110 -0.62 2.22 -9.72
N LEU A 111 -0.40 1.95 -8.44
CA LEU A 111 0.57 2.66 -7.61
C LEU A 111 1.69 1.70 -7.27
N ARG A 112 2.92 2.15 -7.36
CA ARG A 112 4.07 1.35 -6.97
C ARG A 112 4.85 2.02 -5.86
N PHE A 113 5.32 1.20 -4.93
CA PHE A 113 6.10 1.65 -3.77
C PHE A 113 7.36 0.80 -3.68
N SER A 114 8.45 1.39 -3.27
CA SER A 114 9.68 0.64 -3.05
C SER A 114 10.00 0.56 -1.57
N LYS A 115 10.57 -0.58 -1.18
CA LYS A 115 10.96 -0.81 0.20
C LYS A 115 12.12 0.09 0.58
N MET A 116 12.00 0.78 1.69
CA MET A 116 13.09 1.60 2.20
C MET A 116 14.12 0.72 2.88
N PRO A 117 15.41 0.99 2.67
CA PRO A 117 16.45 0.22 3.35
C PRO A 117 16.36 0.38 4.86
N VAL A 118 16.67 -0.70 5.56
CA VAL A 118 16.78 -0.66 7.01
C VAL A 118 18.08 0.10 7.36
N ARG A 119 17.97 1.04 8.28
CA ARG A 119 19.12 1.79 8.75
C ARG A 119 19.53 1.30 10.13
N HIS A 120 20.80 1.16 10.28
CA HIS A 120 21.40 0.74 11.55
C HIS A 120 22.22 1.87 12.15
#